data_2003d306023b5b51ec997bf08fc3e68d
#
_entry.id   2003d306023b5b51ec997bf08fc3e68d
#
_cell.length_a   1.000
_cell.length_b   1.000
_cell.length_c   1.000
_cell.angle_alpha   90.00
_cell.angle_beta   90.00
_cell.angle_gamma   90.00
#
_symmetry.space_group_name_H-M   'P 1'
#
loop_
_entity.id
_entity.type
_entity.pdbx_description
1 polymer ?
#
loop_
_entity_poly.entity_id
_entity_poly.type
_entity_poly.pdbx_seq_one_letter_code
_entity_poly.pdbx_strand_id
1 'polypeptide(L)'
;MCIRDSYTAEDPCAGLADADRLARSWPDLDLYHPWNLTVDDAIELGREAEAAALAVDRRLTNSEGASVSRGESEFIYANSLGFSGGYRSSRHHVDVSVIGEDKDGMQRDFWYTAARSPQDLQRADEVGRVAGERTARRLGARPLATIECPVLFEAPEASDLIGAFVQAVSGGSLYRKSSFLLDSLGQEIFAPHVSMREEPHLPRGRGSAPFDAEGVATSPRDVVARGVVRGYFLGSYSARKLGMSTTGNAGGSHNLVVSHGDDDLPALMRRMGRGLLVTEQLGQGVNAVTGDFSRGAAGFWVEGGEIAHPVEEVTIAGNLREMFRDIVAIGRDVDRRGARHTGSILVGRMTVGGR
;
A
#
# COMPACT_ATOMS: atom_id res chain seq x y z
N MET A 1 -32.76 22.56 -12.98
CA MET A 1 -31.64 22.39 -13.92
C MET A 1 -30.56 23.39 -13.53
N CYS A 2 -29.34 22.90 -13.26
CA CYS A 2 -28.27 23.79 -12.80
C CYS A 2 -27.69 24.59 -13.98
N ILE A 3 -27.77 25.91 -13.91
CA ILE A 3 -27.21 26.85 -14.87
C ILE A 3 -25.66 26.94 -14.70
N ARG A 4 -25.05 26.04 -13.94
CA ARG A 4 -23.59 26.05 -13.64
C ARG A 4 -22.70 25.92 -14.86
N ASP A 5 -23.07 25.06 -15.78
CA ASP A 5 -22.35 24.82 -17.04
C ASP A 5 -22.31 26.06 -17.95
N SER A 6 -23.33 26.94 -17.89
CA SER A 6 -23.38 28.19 -18.68
C SER A 6 -22.34 29.25 -18.25
N TYR A 7 -21.74 29.10 -17.06
CA TYR A 7 -20.69 29.99 -16.53
C TYR A 7 -19.34 29.33 -16.34
N THR A 8 -19.20 28.04 -16.72
CA THR A 8 -17.95 27.33 -16.63
C THR A 8 -17.06 27.73 -17.83
N ALA A 9 -15.86 28.22 -17.53
CA ALA A 9 -14.89 28.52 -18.58
C ALA A 9 -14.54 27.25 -19.37
N GLU A 10 -14.38 27.38 -20.67
CA GLU A 10 -13.89 26.29 -21.52
C GLU A 10 -12.51 25.84 -21.04
N ASP A 11 -12.35 24.54 -20.86
CA ASP A 11 -11.06 23.91 -20.57
C ASP A 11 -10.62 23.04 -21.75
N PRO A 12 -9.61 23.49 -22.52
CA PRO A 12 -9.16 22.77 -23.71
C PRO A 12 -8.56 21.39 -23.41
N CYS A 13 -8.26 21.11 -22.14
CA CYS A 13 -7.81 19.78 -21.69
C CYS A 13 -8.96 18.84 -21.32
N ALA A 14 -10.19 19.35 -21.19
CA ALA A 14 -11.36 18.52 -20.91
C ALA A 14 -11.76 17.69 -22.14
N GLY A 15 -12.47 16.59 -21.89
CA GLY A 15 -13.01 15.72 -22.93
C GLY A 15 -12.61 14.27 -22.76
N LEU A 16 -13.09 13.44 -23.69
CA LEU A 16 -12.82 12.01 -23.71
C LEU A 16 -11.33 11.72 -24.00
N ALA A 17 -10.90 10.52 -23.66
CA ALA A 17 -9.60 10.01 -24.09
C ALA A 17 -9.49 9.97 -25.63
N ASP A 18 -8.27 10.09 -26.16
CA ASP A 18 -8.03 10.07 -27.59
C ASP A 18 -8.40 8.69 -28.16
N ALA A 19 -9.10 8.66 -29.31
CA ALA A 19 -9.67 7.45 -29.88
C ALA A 19 -8.63 6.35 -30.21
N ASP A 20 -7.41 6.75 -30.52
CA ASP A 20 -6.29 5.83 -30.81
C ASP A 20 -5.71 5.19 -29.54
N ARG A 21 -6.03 5.73 -28.36
CA ARG A 21 -5.63 5.21 -27.06
C ARG A 21 -6.62 4.25 -26.43
N LEU A 22 -7.86 4.24 -26.91
CA LEU A 22 -8.91 3.35 -26.40
C LEU A 22 -8.54 1.88 -26.65
N ALA A 23 -8.80 1.04 -25.66
CA ALA A 23 -8.57 -0.39 -25.76
C ALA A 23 -9.49 -1.01 -26.82
N ARG A 24 -8.93 -1.78 -27.74
CA ARG A 24 -9.69 -2.50 -28.79
C ARG A 24 -9.95 -3.95 -28.42
N SER A 25 -9.11 -4.49 -27.58
CA SER A 25 -9.21 -5.84 -26.99
C SER A 25 -8.43 -5.84 -25.69
N TRP A 26 -8.76 -6.74 -24.79
CA TRP A 26 -8.10 -6.88 -23.50
C TRP A 26 -8.10 -8.33 -23.04
N PRO A 27 -7.10 -8.74 -22.23
CA PRO A 27 -7.03 -10.07 -21.69
C PRO A 27 -8.10 -10.32 -20.60
N ASP A 28 -8.48 -11.58 -20.43
CA ASP A 28 -9.12 -12.02 -19.19
C ASP A 28 -8.06 -12.08 -18.08
N LEU A 29 -8.31 -11.36 -17.02
CA LEU A 29 -7.39 -11.25 -15.88
C LEU A 29 -7.79 -12.09 -14.68
N ASP A 30 -8.80 -12.96 -14.86
CA ASP A 30 -9.31 -13.87 -13.81
C ASP A 30 -9.70 -13.11 -12.51
N LEU A 31 -10.46 -12.01 -12.66
CA LEU A 31 -10.76 -11.09 -11.55
C LEU A 31 -12.03 -11.43 -10.78
N TYR A 32 -12.87 -12.34 -11.29
CA TYR A 32 -14.21 -12.59 -10.74
C TYR A 32 -14.36 -14.01 -10.20
N HIS A 33 -14.41 -14.11 -8.88
CA HIS A 33 -14.58 -15.35 -8.11
C HIS A 33 -15.62 -15.11 -7.02
N PRO A 34 -16.90 -15.32 -7.30
CA PRO A 34 -17.96 -15.11 -6.31
C PRO A 34 -17.79 -16.05 -5.11
N TRP A 35 -18.07 -15.54 -3.94
CA TRP A 35 -18.05 -16.33 -2.70
C TRP A 35 -19.47 -16.52 -2.19
N ASN A 36 -19.98 -17.77 -2.24
CA ASN A 36 -21.29 -18.12 -1.73
C ASN A 36 -21.28 -18.21 -0.19
N LEU A 37 -20.91 -17.12 0.45
CA LEU A 37 -20.82 -17.00 1.89
C LEU A 37 -22.18 -16.57 2.44
N THR A 38 -22.76 -17.37 3.33
CA THR A 38 -23.93 -16.97 4.12
C THR A 38 -23.52 -16.09 5.29
N VAL A 39 -24.49 -15.44 5.93
CA VAL A 39 -24.21 -14.64 7.15
C VAL A 39 -23.73 -15.56 8.27
N ASP A 40 -24.29 -16.73 8.43
CA ASP A 40 -23.90 -17.69 9.45
C ASP A 40 -22.47 -18.20 9.23
N ASP A 41 -22.08 -18.52 7.99
CA ASP A 41 -20.71 -18.90 7.64
C ASP A 41 -19.74 -17.75 7.96
N ALA A 42 -20.10 -16.49 7.66
CA ALA A 42 -19.26 -15.34 7.96
C ALA A 42 -19.06 -15.15 9.49
N ILE A 43 -20.12 -15.37 10.27
CA ILE A 43 -20.06 -15.32 11.74
C ILE A 43 -19.12 -16.41 12.28
N GLU A 44 -19.23 -17.65 11.77
CA GLU A 44 -18.36 -18.73 12.22
C GLU A 44 -16.90 -18.50 11.85
N LEU A 45 -16.59 -18.00 10.65
CA LEU A 45 -15.23 -17.60 10.28
C LEU A 45 -14.68 -16.49 11.18
N GLY A 46 -15.50 -15.49 11.52
CA GLY A 46 -15.11 -14.42 12.43
C GLY A 46 -14.82 -14.97 13.85
N ARG A 47 -15.67 -15.87 14.36
CA ARG A 47 -15.47 -16.53 15.66
C ARG A 47 -14.23 -17.42 15.68
N GLU A 48 -13.96 -18.15 14.59
CA GLU A 48 -12.76 -18.97 14.44
C GLU A 48 -11.50 -18.09 14.53
N ALA A 49 -11.47 -16.98 13.80
CA ALA A 49 -10.36 -16.04 13.82
C ALA A 49 -10.15 -15.44 15.23
N GLU A 50 -11.21 -14.97 15.87
CA GLU A 50 -11.14 -14.37 17.19
C GLU A 50 -10.70 -15.40 18.25
N ALA A 51 -11.28 -16.60 18.26
CA ALA A 51 -10.90 -17.66 19.17
C ALA A 51 -9.43 -18.07 19.03
N ALA A 52 -8.96 -18.20 17.77
CA ALA A 52 -7.56 -18.52 17.50
C ALA A 52 -6.60 -17.41 17.97
N ALA A 53 -6.99 -16.14 17.83
CA ALA A 53 -6.19 -15.02 18.30
C ALA A 53 -6.08 -14.98 19.84
N LEU A 54 -7.20 -15.11 20.54
CA LEU A 54 -7.24 -15.10 22.00
C LEU A 54 -6.53 -16.31 22.63
N ALA A 55 -6.46 -17.43 21.92
CA ALA A 55 -5.77 -18.64 22.38
C ALA A 55 -4.24 -18.55 22.39
N VAL A 56 -3.64 -17.55 21.72
CA VAL A 56 -2.18 -17.43 21.59
C VAL A 56 -1.50 -17.12 22.93
N ASP A 57 -2.07 -16.22 23.72
CA ASP A 57 -1.49 -15.81 25.01
C ASP A 57 -2.63 -15.47 26.00
N ARG A 58 -2.49 -15.91 27.25
CA ARG A 58 -3.49 -15.67 28.32
C ARG A 58 -3.71 -14.19 28.63
N ARG A 59 -2.80 -13.30 28.21
CA ARG A 59 -2.90 -11.85 28.40
C ARG A 59 -3.76 -11.20 27.31
N LEU A 60 -4.12 -11.92 26.24
CA LEU A 60 -5.07 -11.47 25.22
C LEU A 60 -6.48 -11.76 25.75
N THR A 61 -7.10 -10.76 26.36
CA THR A 61 -8.34 -10.91 27.13
C THR A 61 -9.55 -10.29 26.46
N ASN A 62 -9.34 -9.53 25.36
CA ASN A 62 -10.41 -8.83 24.67
C ASN A 62 -10.13 -8.75 23.17
N SER A 63 -11.14 -8.34 22.43
CA SER A 63 -11.11 -8.19 20.98
C SER A 63 -11.91 -6.95 20.56
N GLU A 64 -11.46 -6.28 19.52
CA GLU A 64 -12.26 -5.26 18.81
C GLU A 64 -13.22 -5.93 17.80
N GLY A 65 -13.11 -7.24 17.64
CA GLY A 65 -13.91 -8.06 16.76
C GLY A 65 -13.16 -8.55 15.53
N ALA A 66 -13.85 -9.43 14.80
CA ALA A 66 -13.44 -9.90 13.50
C ALA A 66 -14.41 -9.39 12.42
N SER A 67 -13.88 -9.17 11.22
CA SER A 67 -14.68 -8.77 10.07
C SER A 67 -14.48 -9.74 8.92
N VAL A 68 -15.57 -10.18 8.32
CA VAL A 68 -15.58 -11.02 7.13
C VAL A 68 -16.41 -10.32 6.08
N SER A 69 -15.81 -10.03 4.93
CA SER A 69 -16.52 -9.34 3.87
C SER A 69 -16.31 -9.99 2.51
N ARG A 70 -17.37 -9.96 1.71
CA ARG A 70 -17.34 -10.30 0.28
C ARG A 70 -17.87 -9.10 -0.51
N GLY A 71 -17.28 -8.84 -1.65
CA GLY A 71 -17.76 -7.84 -2.59
C GLY A 71 -17.66 -8.34 -4.01
N GLU A 72 -18.65 -8.02 -4.79
CA GLU A 72 -18.70 -8.25 -6.23
C GLU A 72 -18.99 -6.91 -6.90
N SER A 73 -18.33 -6.64 -8.00
CA SER A 73 -18.54 -5.43 -8.77
C SER A 73 -18.44 -5.69 -10.26
N GLU A 74 -19.18 -4.92 -11.02
CA GLU A 74 -19.09 -4.85 -12.46
C GLU A 74 -18.77 -3.41 -12.85
N PHE A 75 -17.72 -3.23 -13.61
CA PHE A 75 -17.34 -1.94 -14.19
C PHE A 75 -17.70 -1.95 -15.66
N ILE A 76 -18.48 -0.97 -16.10
CA ILE A 76 -18.85 -0.77 -17.50
C ILE A 76 -18.54 0.68 -17.86
N TYR A 77 -17.85 0.87 -18.95
CA TYR A 77 -17.60 2.17 -19.53
C TYR A 77 -17.98 2.19 -21.02
N ALA A 78 -18.67 3.23 -21.44
CA ALA A 78 -18.99 3.48 -22.83
C ALA A 78 -18.90 4.98 -23.12
N ASN A 79 -18.53 5.34 -24.35
CA ASN A 79 -18.42 6.74 -24.77
C ASN A 79 -18.85 6.96 -26.21
N SER A 80 -19.01 8.22 -26.61
CA SER A 80 -19.46 8.62 -27.96
C SER A 80 -18.43 8.38 -29.07
N LEU A 81 -17.19 7.98 -28.72
CA LEU A 81 -16.17 7.57 -29.70
C LEU A 81 -16.29 6.08 -30.09
N GLY A 82 -17.34 5.41 -29.61
CA GLY A 82 -17.65 4.02 -29.94
C GLY A 82 -16.97 2.99 -29.03
N PHE A 83 -16.28 3.40 -27.95
CA PHE A 83 -15.81 2.45 -26.94
C PHE A 83 -17.00 1.96 -26.11
N SER A 84 -17.06 0.64 -25.92
CA SER A 84 -17.94 -0.02 -24.97
C SER A 84 -17.23 -1.25 -24.42
N GLY A 85 -16.96 -1.27 -23.12
CA GLY A 85 -16.25 -2.36 -22.48
C GLY A 85 -16.60 -2.46 -21.00
N GLY A 86 -16.42 -3.65 -20.44
CA GLY A 86 -16.65 -3.89 -19.03
C GLY A 86 -15.97 -5.16 -18.56
N TYR A 87 -15.87 -5.28 -17.25
CA TYR A 87 -15.37 -6.48 -16.59
C TYR A 87 -15.95 -6.61 -15.18
N ARG A 88 -16.08 -7.84 -14.73
CA ARG A 88 -16.50 -8.15 -13.37
C ARG A 88 -15.28 -8.38 -12.48
N SER A 89 -15.43 -8.11 -11.21
CA SER A 89 -14.39 -8.40 -10.23
C SER A 89 -14.99 -8.72 -8.86
N SER A 90 -14.26 -9.47 -8.07
CA SER A 90 -14.61 -9.81 -6.70
C SER A 90 -13.52 -9.36 -5.73
N ARG A 91 -13.89 -9.22 -4.46
CA ARG A 91 -12.98 -8.85 -3.39
C ARG A 91 -13.47 -9.48 -2.09
N HIS A 92 -12.60 -10.26 -1.47
CA HIS A 92 -12.89 -10.94 -0.21
C HIS A 92 -11.85 -10.54 0.83
N HIS A 93 -12.27 -10.49 2.08
CA HIS A 93 -11.43 -10.03 3.18
C HIS A 93 -11.86 -10.69 4.49
N VAL A 94 -10.88 -11.06 5.31
CA VAL A 94 -11.05 -11.49 6.69
C VAL A 94 -10.00 -10.79 7.52
N ASP A 95 -10.41 -10.18 8.61
CA ASP A 95 -9.52 -9.55 9.59
C ASP A 95 -9.98 -9.82 11.02
N VAL A 96 -9.06 -9.69 11.95
CA VAL A 96 -9.35 -9.70 13.38
C VAL A 96 -8.36 -8.80 14.11
N SER A 97 -8.85 -8.06 15.08
CA SER A 97 -8.06 -7.21 15.98
C SER A 97 -8.27 -7.64 17.41
N VAL A 98 -7.20 -7.88 18.15
CA VAL A 98 -7.26 -8.31 19.54
C VAL A 98 -6.46 -7.39 20.45
N ILE A 99 -6.85 -7.40 21.73
CA ILE A 99 -6.31 -6.56 22.78
C ILE A 99 -5.67 -7.46 23.84
N GLY A 100 -4.43 -7.15 24.16
CA GLY A 100 -3.72 -7.73 25.29
C GLY A 100 -3.48 -6.70 26.39
N GLU A 101 -3.43 -7.15 27.63
CA GLU A 101 -3.15 -6.31 28.78
C GLU A 101 -2.15 -7.00 29.71
N ASP A 102 -1.19 -6.23 30.19
CA ASP A 102 -0.28 -6.62 31.25
C ASP A 102 -0.10 -5.48 32.27
N LYS A 103 0.84 -5.62 33.18
CA LYS A 103 1.11 -4.62 34.23
C LYS A 103 1.60 -3.26 33.69
N ASP A 104 2.09 -3.23 32.46
CA ASP A 104 2.67 -2.04 31.82
C ASP A 104 1.66 -1.33 30.90
N GLY A 105 0.49 -1.93 30.63
CA GLY A 105 -0.61 -1.33 29.90
C GLY A 105 -1.27 -2.26 28.87
N MET A 106 -2.11 -1.68 28.05
CA MET A 106 -2.83 -2.38 26.98
C MET A 106 -2.12 -2.19 25.64
N GLN A 107 -2.08 -3.26 24.87
CA GLN A 107 -1.62 -3.25 23.48
C GLN A 107 -2.67 -3.89 22.59
N ARG A 108 -2.75 -3.41 21.34
CA ARG A 108 -3.57 -4.01 20.33
C ARG A 108 -2.76 -4.20 19.05
N ASP A 109 -3.08 -5.23 18.30
CA ASP A 109 -2.63 -5.40 16.91
C ASP A 109 -3.69 -6.20 16.15
N PHE A 110 -3.53 -6.31 14.87
CA PHE A 110 -4.45 -6.98 13.97
C PHE A 110 -3.71 -7.75 12.89
N TRP A 111 -4.45 -8.62 12.23
CA TRP A 111 -4.01 -9.22 10.98
C TRP A 111 -5.17 -9.40 10.03
N TYR A 112 -4.86 -9.51 8.76
CA TYR A 112 -5.88 -9.69 7.74
C TYR A 112 -5.39 -10.49 6.55
N THR A 113 -6.33 -11.05 5.79
CA THR A 113 -6.13 -11.61 4.47
C THR A 113 -7.10 -10.98 3.49
N ALA A 114 -6.67 -10.80 2.25
CA ALA A 114 -7.49 -10.19 1.21
C ALA A 114 -7.12 -10.75 -0.17
N ALA A 115 -8.13 -11.20 -0.94
CA ALA A 115 -7.93 -11.81 -2.25
C ALA A 115 -9.12 -11.57 -3.18
N ARG A 116 -8.93 -11.86 -4.48
CA ARG A 116 -10.01 -11.92 -5.47
C ARG A 116 -10.81 -13.22 -5.36
N SER A 117 -10.12 -14.32 -5.08
CA SER A 117 -10.71 -15.64 -4.90
C SER A 117 -10.74 -16.02 -3.42
N PRO A 118 -11.84 -16.59 -2.91
CA PRO A 118 -11.89 -17.06 -1.53
C PRO A 118 -10.87 -18.18 -1.25
N GLN A 119 -10.46 -18.94 -2.28
CA GLN A 119 -9.42 -19.98 -2.15
C GLN A 119 -8.02 -19.43 -1.92
N ASP A 120 -7.79 -18.16 -2.25
CA ASP A 120 -6.49 -17.49 -2.06
C ASP A 120 -6.41 -16.76 -0.70
N LEU A 121 -7.48 -16.79 0.11
CA LEU A 121 -7.47 -16.27 1.47
C LEU A 121 -6.68 -17.20 2.39
N GLN A 122 -5.98 -16.62 3.37
CA GLN A 122 -5.49 -17.37 4.51
C GLN A 122 -6.68 -17.93 5.31
N ARG A 123 -6.49 -19.04 5.99
CA ARG A 123 -7.51 -19.61 6.87
C ARG A 123 -7.81 -18.65 8.03
N ALA A 124 -9.05 -18.66 8.51
CA ALA A 124 -9.46 -17.76 9.58
C ALA A 124 -8.66 -17.98 10.88
N ASP A 125 -8.40 -19.25 11.24
CA ASP A 125 -7.57 -19.60 12.40
C ASP A 125 -6.13 -19.10 12.26
N GLU A 126 -5.54 -19.12 11.06
CA GLU A 126 -4.21 -18.58 10.80
C GLU A 126 -4.18 -17.04 10.91
N VAL A 127 -5.18 -16.35 10.35
CA VAL A 127 -5.35 -14.90 10.51
C VAL A 127 -5.41 -14.53 12.00
N GLY A 128 -6.22 -15.27 12.76
CA GLY A 128 -6.33 -15.09 14.20
C GLY A 128 -5.01 -15.33 14.93
N ARG A 129 -4.35 -16.45 14.68
CA ARG A 129 -3.07 -16.78 15.30
C ARG A 129 -2.02 -15.68 15.06
N VAL A 130 -1.90 -15.18 13.82
CA VAL A 130 -0.95 -14.10 13.52
C VAL A 130 -1.31 -12.81 14.25
N ALA A 131 -2.59 -12.42 14.30
CA ALA A 131 -3.04 -11.25 15.05
C ALA A 131 -2.70 -11.37 16.55
N GLY A 132 -2.95 -12.54 17.14
CA GLY A 132 -2.61 -12.83 18.54
C GLY A 132 -1.11 -12.77 18.82
N GLU A 133 -0.28 -13.39 17.97
CA GLU A 133 1.19 -13.35 18.08
C GLU A 133 1.74 -11.91 17.98
N ARG A 134 1.22 -11.11 17.04
CA ARG A 134 1.58 -9.71 16.88
C ARG A 134 1.25 -8.92 18.15
N THR A 135 0.03 -9.05 18.66
CA THR A 135 -0.43 -8.35 19.87
C THR A 135 0.37 -8.77 21.10
N ALA A 136 0.57 -10.07 21.31
CA ALA A 136 1.33 -10.57 22.45
C ALA A 136 2.79 -10.05 22.48
N ARG A 137 3.42 -9.94 21.31
CA ARG A 137 4.79 -9.41 21.18
C ARG A 137 4.91 -7.91 21.50
N ARG A 138 3.82 -7.14 21.41
CA ARG A 138 3.78 -5.71 21.74
C ARG A 138 3.64 -5.42 23.24
N LEU A 139 3.24 -6.40 24.04
CA LEU A 139 3.09 -6.23 25.48
C LEU A 139 4.43 -5.89 26.14
N GLY A 140 4.40 -4.99 27.13
CA GLY A 140 5.59 -4.46 27.77
C GLY A 140 6.34 -3.43 26.93
N ALA A 141 5.64 -2.74 26.02
CA ALA A 141 6.22 -1.68 25.19
C ALA A 141 6.82 -0.55 26.05
N ARG A 142 7.90 0.05 25.54
CA ARG A 142 8.65 1.10 26.24
C ARG A 142 8.85 2.30 25.32
N PRO A 143 8.85 3.52 25.90
CA PRO A 143 9.26 4.70 25.15
C PRO A 143 10.77 4.62 24.80
N LEU A 144 11.16 5.35 23.76
CA LEU A 144 12.56 5.57 23.39
C LEU A 144 12.95 7.01 23.68
N ALA A 145 14.24 7.26 23.95
CA ALA A 145 14.79 8.60 23.84
C ALA A 145 14.89 9.02 22.37
N THR A 146 14.80 10.31 22.11
CA THR A 146 14.98 10.83 20.74
C THR A 146 16.36 10.46 20.19
N ILE A 147 16.38 9.85 18.99
CA ILE A 147 17.60 9.33 18.36
C ILE A 147 17.49 9.39 16.83
N GLU A 148 18.62 9.57 16.16
CA GLU A 148 18.75 9.26 14.74
C GLU A 148 19.25 7.81 14.57
N CYS A 149 18.53 7.00 13.81
CA CYS A 149 18.90 5.60 13.57
C CYS A 149 18.31 5.06 12.25
N PRO A 150 18.76 3.90 11.79
CA PRO A 150 18.07 3.18 10.71
C PRO A 150 16.66 2.78 11.13
N VAL A 151 15.75 2.81 10.16
CA VAL A 151 14.35 2.40 10.36
C VAL A 151 13.98 1.34 9.32
N LEU A 152 13.52 0.21 9.79
CA LEU A 152 13.03 -0.90 8.99
C LEU A 152 11.50 -0.92 9.01
N PHE A 153 10.87 -0.62 7.90
CA PHE A 153 9.43 -0.73 7.74
C PHE A 153 9.06 -2.17 7.37
N GLU A 154 8.22 -2.83 8.16
CA GLU A 154 7.64 -4.12 7.78
C GLU A 154 6.90 -4.01 6.44
N ALA A 155 6.82 -5.07 5.65
CA ALA A 155 6.28 -5.03 4.29
C ALA A 155 4.89 -4.36 4.16
N PRO A 156 3.90 -4.60 5.05
CA PRO A 156 2.63 -3.85 5.03
C PRO A 156 2.83 -2.34 5.18
N GLU A 157 3.69 -1.91 6.10
CA GLU A 157 3.99 -0.51 6.39
C GLU A 157 4.84 0.15 5.28
N ALA A 158 5.76 -0.62 4.68
CA ALA A 158 6.57 -0.20 3.55
C ALA A 158 5.71 0.15 2.31
N SER A 159 4.57 -0.52 2.14
CA SER A 159 3.59 -0.21 1.10
C SER A 159 3.10 1.25 1.15
N ASP A 160 3.07 1.87 2.31
CA ASP A 160 2.66 3.27 2.47
C ASP A 160 3.72 4.25 1.97
N LEU A 161 5.01 3.95 2.14
CA LEU A 161 6.09 4.74 1.55
C LEU A 161 6.00 4.74 0.01
N ILE A 162 5.74 3.57 -0.58
CA ILE A 162 5.51 3.45 -2.02
C ILE A 162 4.23 4.20 -2.42
N GLY A 163 3.19 4.17 -1.59
CA GLY A 163 1.96 4.94 -1.79
C GLY A 163 2.19 6.45 -1.84
N ALA A 164 3.06 6.97 -0.98
CA ALA A 164 3.44 8.39 -0.98
C ALA A 164 4.15 8.80 -2.29
N PHE A 165 5.02 7.95 -2.83
CA PHE A 165 5.61 8.14 -4.16
C PHE A 165 4.56 8.16 -5.26
N VAL A 166 3.67 7.15 -5.32
CA VAL A 166 2.59 7.07 -6.31
C VAL A 166 1.73 8.35 -6.28
N GLN A 167 1.36 8.81 -5.09
CA GLN A 167 0.60 10.05 -4.92
C GLN A 167 1.36 11.27 -5.45
N ALA A 168 2.66 11.37 -5.16
CA ALA A 168 3.50 12.49 -5.59
C ALA A 168 3.65 12.56 -7.11
N VAL A 169 3.72 11.42 -7.80
CA VAL A 169 3.85 11.36 -9.28
C VAL A 169 2.52 11.08 -9.97
N SER A 170 1.39 11.25 -9.28
CA SER A 170 0.07 11.21 -9.91
C SER A 170 -0.20 12.48 -10.71
N GLY A 171 -0.88 12.34 -11.84
CA GLY A 171 -1.16 13.46 -12.73
C GLY A 171 -1.86 14.62 -12.02
N GLY A 172 -2.80 14.31 -11.11
CA GLY A 172 -3.50 15.30 -10.31
C GLY A 172 -2.58 16.13 -9.41
N SER A 173 -1.61 15.51 -8.77
CA SER A 173 -0.63 16.20 -7.92
C SER A 173 0.32 17.06 -8.75
N LEU A 174 0.75 16.54 -9.91
CA LEU A 174 1.72 17.22 -10.77
C LEU A 174 1.14 18.47 -11.44
N TYR A 175 -0.01 18.39 -12.12
CA TYR A 175 -0.54 19.56 -12.83
C TYR A 175 -1.02 20.67 -11.87
N ARG A 176 -1.46 20.33 -10.65
CA ARG A 176 -1.79 21.30 -9.60
C ARG A 176 -0.56 21.83 -8.86
N LYS A 177 0.62 21.34 -9.19
CA LYS A 177 1.89 21.70 -8.52
C LYS A 177 1.87 21.43 -7.02
N SER A 178 1.14 20.41 -6.60
CA SER A 178 1.02 19.95 -5.21
C SER A 178 1.82 18.67 -4.97
N SER A 179 3.07 18.66 -5.39
CA SER A 179 3.98 17.52 -5.28
C SER A 179 5.42 17.96 -5.01
N PHE A 180 6.10 17.25 -4.10
CA PHE A 180 7.54 17.41 -3.91
C PHE A 180 8.37 16.77 -5.05
N LEU A 181 7.75 16.02 -5.96
CA LEU A 181 8.39 15.37 -7.11
C LEU A 181 8.02 16.03 -8.46
N LEU A 182 7.79 17.35 -8.46
CA LEU A 182 7.65 18.08 -9.72
C LEU A 182 8.92 17.89 -10.56
N ASP A 183 8.73 17.74 -11.87
CA ASP A 183 9.82 17.60 -12.87
C ASP A 183 10.80 16.44 -12.59
N SER A 184 10.34 15.42 -11.88
CA SER A 184 11.17 14.27 -11.49
C SER A 184 11.41 13.24 -12.59
N LEU A 185 10.76 13.37 -13.75
CA LEU A 185 10.97 12.45 -14.87
C LEU A 185 12.44 12.49 -15.33
N GLY A 186 13.09 11.32 -15.36
CA GLY A 186 14.51 11.21 -15.67
C GLY A 186 15.46 11.51 -14.50
N GLN A 187 14.94 11.89 -13.34
CA GLN A 187 15.74 12.18 -12.15
C GLN A 187 15.96 10.93 -11.29
N GLU A 188 17.11 10.87 -10.63
CA GLU A 188 17.40 9.87 -9.60
C GLU A 188 16.70 10.27 -8.30
N ILE A 189 15.63 9.56 -7.96
CA ILE A 189 14.82 9.79 -6.76
C ILE A 189 15.03 8.68 -5.73
N PHE A 190 15.30 7.46 -6.17
CA PHE A 190 15.52 6.30 -5.31
C PHE A 190 16.98 5.86 -5.33
N ALA A 191 17.34 5.01 -4.36
CA ALA A 191 18.61 4.29 -4.40
C ALA A 191 18.76 3.47 -5.71
N PRO A 192 19.98 3.32 -6.28
CA PRO A 192 20.16 2.73 -7.62
C PRO A 192 19.71 1.28 -7.78
N HIS A 193 19.54 0.53 -6.69
CA HIS A 193 19.05 -0.86 -6.72
C HIS A 193 17.51 -0.93 -6.73
N VAL A 194 16.80 0.17 -6.56
CA VAL A 194 15.33 0.21 -6.56
C VAL A 194 14.80 0.35 -7.98
N SER A 195 13.93 -0.57 -8.36
CA SER A 195 13.12 -0.49 -9.57
C SER A 195 11.67 -0.78 -9.24
N MET A 196 10.74 -0.17 -9.97
CA MET A 196 9.30 -0.35 -9.80
C MET A 196 8.67 -0.52 -11.18
N ARG A 197 7.94 -1.62 -11.36
CA ARG A 197 7.23 -1.91 -12.60
C ARG A 197 5.73 -1.94 -12.34
N GLU A 198 4.99 -1.24 -13.16
CA GLU A 198 3.53 -1.33 -13.16
C GLU A 198 3.08 -2.51 -14.01
N GLU A 199 2.27 -3.39 -13.41
CA GLU A 199 1.79 -4.64 -14.00
C GLU A 199 0.25 -4.68 -13.94
N PRO A 200 -0.44 -4.03 -14.90
CA PRO A 200 -1.90 -3.96 -14.90
C PRO A 200 -2.58 -5.31 -15.22
N HIS A 201 -1.85 -6.28 -15.73
CA HIS A 201 -2.39 -7.53 -16.24
C HIS A 201 -2.04 -8.76 -15.39
N LEU A 202 -1.66 -8.58 -14.12
CA LEU A 202 -1.46 -9.72 -13.23
C LEU A 202 -2.79 -10.46 -13.00
N PRO A 203 -2.87 -11.78 -13.29
CA PRO A 203 -4.06 -12.56 -12.97
C PRO A 203 -4.41 -12.44 -11.48
N ARG A 204 -5.69 -12.22 -11.17
CA ARG A 204 -6.20 -12.00 -9.80
C ARG A 204 -5.57 -10.83 -9.05
N GLY A 205 -4.74 -10.00 -9.70
CA GLY A 205 -4.07 -8.87 -9.07
C GLY A 205 -5.09 -7.86 -8.51
N ARG A 206 -4.82 -7.33 -7.32
CA ARG A 206 -5.73 -6.39 -6.63
C ARG A 206 -5.89 -5.07 -7.37
N GLY A 207 -4.84 -4.61 -8.04
CA GLY A 207 -4.83 -3.42 -8.89
C GLY A 207 -4.93 -3.72 -10.38
N SER A 208 -5.24 -4.96 -10.78
CA SER A 208 -5.36 -5.30 -12.20
C SER A 208 -6.61 -4.72 -12.83
N ALA A 209 -6.42 -4.16 -14.03
CA ALA A 209 -7.49 -3.64 -14.86
C ALA A 209 -7.11 -3.79 -16.35
N PRO A 210 -8.02 -4.33 -17.19
CA PRO A 210 -7.75 -4.53 -18.62
C PRO A 210 -7.70 -3.23 -19.42
N PHE A 211 -8.35 -2.19 -18.92
CA PHE A 211 -8.31 -0.80 -19.38
C PHE A 211 -8.61 0.12 -18.20
N ASP A 212 -8.25 1.39 -18.29
CA ASP A 212 -8.44 2.37 -17.22
C ASP A 212 -9.89 2.92 -17.17
N ALA A 213 -10.17 3.84 -16.25
CA ALA A 213 -11.52 4.38 -16.06
C ALA A 213 -12.03 5.23 -17.25
N GLU A 214 -11.18 5.55 -18.22
CA GLU A 214 -11.52 6.26 -19.46
C GLU A 214 -11.54 5.32 -20.68
N GLY A 215 -11.39 4.02 -20.50
CA GLY A 215 -11.32 3.03 -21.56
C GLY A 215 -9.97 2.97 -22.29
N VAL A 216 -8.95 3.65 -21.77
CA VAL A 216 -7.59 3.64 -22.33
C VAL A 216 -6.93 2.29 -22.06
N ALA A 217 -6.28 1.73 -23.07
CA ALA A 217 -5.53 0.48 -22.93
C ALA A 217 -4.43 0.59 -21.88
N THR A 218 -4.37 -0.37 -20.97
CA THR A 218 -3.30 -0.49 -19.98
C THR A 218 -2.17 -1.38 -20.50
N SER A 219 -0.97 -1.14 -20.05
CA SER A 219 0.18 -1.97 -20.42
C SER A 219 1.24 -2.01 -19.31
N PRO A 220 1.99 -3.10 -19.19
CA PRO A 220 3.14 -3.17 -18.29
C PRO A 220 4.19 -2.11 -18.67
N ARG A 221 4.75 -1.43 -17.65
CA ARG A 221 5.77 -0.40 -17.90
C ARG A 221 6.65 -0.17 -16.68
N ASP A 222 7.86 0.31 -16.91
CA ASP A 222 8.73 0.74 -15.83
C ASP A 222 8.31 2.13 -15.35
N VAL A 223 8.09 2.29 -14.06
CA VAL A 223 7.80 3.56 -13.38
C VAL A 223 9.08 4.12 -12.78
N VAL A 224 9.89 3.25 -12.19
CA VAL A 224 11.25 3.54 -11.71
C VAL A 224 12.17 2.46 -12.24
N ALA A 225 13.28 2.86 -12.86
CA ALA A 225 14.31 1.94 -13.30
C ALA A 225 15.66 2.36 -12.72
N ARG A 226 16.22 1.50 -11.86
CA ARG A 226 17.51 1.74 -11.19
C ARG A 226 17.59 3.13 -10.50
N GLY A 227 16.59 3.43 -9.68
CA GLY A 227 16.49 4.69 -8.95
C GLY A 227 15.93 5.87 -9.74
N VAL A 228 15.87 5.78 -11.07
CA VAL A 228 15.45 6.86 -11.96
C VAL A 228 13.97 6.77 -12.27
N VAL A 229 13.21 7.85 -12.08
CA VAL A 229 11.79 7.93 -12.47
C VAL A 229 11.66 7.87 -14.01
N ARG A 230 10.89 6.91 -14.50
CA ARG A 230 10.65 6.67 -15.93
C ARG A 230 9.25 7.01 -16.38
N GLY A 231 8.30 7.16 -15.46
CA GLY A 231 6.92 7.48 -15.81
C GLY A 231 6.11 8.01 -14.65
N TYR A 232 5.07 8.76 -14.99
CA TYR A 232 4.04 9.25 -14.10
C TYR A 232 2.76 8.43 -14.24
N PHE A 233 1.78 8.61 -13.36
CA PHE A 233 0.45 8.00 -13.45
C PHE A 233 -0.55 9.04 -13.97
N LEU A 234 -0.85 8.98 -15.29
CA LEU A 234 -1.61 10.00 -15.98
C LEU A 234 -2.88 9.43 -16.63
N GLY A 235 -4.04 10.00 -16.27
CA GLY A 235 -5.24 9.93 -17.11
C GLY A 235 -5.20 11.00 -18.21
N SER A 236 -6.14 10.99 -19.16
CA SER A 236 -6.14 11.87 -20.33
C SER A 236 -6.13 13.35 -19.98
N TYR A 237 -6.97 13.76 -19.02
CA TYR A 237 -7.02 15.17 -18.60
C TYR A 237 -5.69 15.65 -18.01
N SER A 238 -5.13 14.91 -17.07
CA SER A 238 -3.87 15.29 -16.42
C SER A 238 -2.70 15.26 -17.37
N ALA A 239 -2.68 14.33 -18.32
CA ALA A 239 -1.68 14.26 -19.37
C ALA A 239 -1.71 15.52 -20.26
N ARG A 240 -2.88 15.93 -20.74
CA ARG A 240 -3.06 17.17 -21.52
C ARG A 240 -2.62 18.41 -20.74
N LYS A 241 -2.98 18.52 -19.45
CA LYS A 241 -2.52 19.63 -18.58
C LYS A 241 -0.99 19.70 -18.46
N LEU A 242 -0.31 18.58 -18.57
CA LEU A 242 1.15 18.48 -18.48
C LEU A 242 1.84 18.48 -19.85
N GLY A 243 1.09 18.58 -20.96
CA GLY A 243 1.65 18.46 -22.31
C GLY A 243 2.23 17.07 -22.62
N MET A 244 1.67 16.04 -21.99
CA MET A 244 2.12 14.64 -22.10
C MET A 244 1.01 13.76 -22.69
N SER A 245 1.30 12.47 -22.91
CA SER A 245 0.32 11.45 -23.27
C SER A 245 -0.17 10.71 -22.02
N THR A 246 -1.43 10.24 -22.05
CA THR A 246 -1.98 9.36 -21.02
C THR A 246 -1.15 8.09 -20.90
N THR A 247 -1.05 7.58 -19.68
CA THR A 247 -0.36 6.32 -19.36
C THR A 247 -1.35 5.18 -19.03
N GLY A 248 -2.65 5.38 -19.31
CA GLY A 248 -3.69 4.41 -18.96
C GLY A 248 -3.95 4.34 -17.45
N ASN A 249 -3.85 5.49 -16.77
CA ASN A 249 -3.98 5.57 -15.32
C ASN A 249 -5.13 6.50 -14.86
N ALA A 250 -6.15 6.67 -15.69
CA ALA A 250 -7.39 7.24 -15.20
C ALA A 250 -7.99 6.29 -14.15
N GLY A 251 -8.16 6.81 -12.93
CA GLY A 251 -8.56 5.99 -11.77
C GLY A 251 -7.41 5.58 -10.82
N GLY A 252 -6.15 5.78 -11.21
CA GLY A 252 -4.97 5.55 -10.36
C GLY A 252 -3.96 4.56 -10.93
N SER A 253 -3.00 4.17 -10.09
CA SER A 253 -2.01 3.14 -10.43
C SER A 253 -2.61 1.74 -10.38
N HIS A 254 -2.07 0.85 -11.20
CA HIS A 254 -2.36 -0.58 -11.16
C HIS A 254 -1.44 -1.31 -10.16
N ASN A 255 -1.26 -2.65 -10.33
CA ASN A 255 -0.30 -3.33 -9.48
C ASN A 255 1.10 -2.76 -9.72
N LEU A 256 1.75 -2.34 -8.65
CA LEU A 256 3.12 -1.83 -8.68
C LEU A 256 4.03 -2.84 -8.00
N VAL A 257 4.93 -3.45 -8.75
CA VAL A 257 5.88 -4.45 -8.27
C VAL A 257 7.22 -3.77 -8.04
N VAL A 258 7.68 -3.78 -6.79
CA VAL A 258 8.96 -3.22 -6.37
C VAL A 258 10.02 -4.31 -6.39
N SER A 259 11.20 -4.01 -6.94
CA SER A 259 12.36 -4.93 -6.89
C SER A 259 12.79 -5.18 -5.44
N HIS A 260 13.25 -6.38 -5.15
CA HIS A 260 13.73 -6.78 -3.83
C HIS A 260 15.05 -7.53 -3.93
N GLY A 261 15.79 -7.60 -2.84
CA GLY A 261 16.96 -8.47 -2.67
C GLY A 261 16.57 -9.86 -2.16
N ASP A 262 17.56 -10.59 -1.65
CA ASP A 262 17.40 -11.96 -1.15
C ASP A 262 17.18 -12.02 0.38
N ASP A 263 17.36 -10.90 1.08
CA ASP A 263 17.18 -10.79 2.52
C ASP A 263 15.69 -10.92 2.90
N ASP A 264 15.38 -11.74 3.89
CA ASP A 264 14.08 -11.73 4.58
C ASP A 264 14.10 -10.74 5.76
N LEU A 265 12.97 -10.55 6.44
CA LEU A 265 12.86 -9.61 7.57
C LEU A 265 13.94 -9.86 8.65
N PRO A 266 14.20 -11.10 9.12
CA PRO A 266 15.30 -11.36 10.04
C PRO A 266 16.69 -11.00 9.49
N ALA A 267 16.95 -11.22 8.21
CA ALA A 267 18.21 -10.84 7.58
C ALA A 267 18.37 -9.32 7.48
N LEU A 268 17.28 -8.60 7.18
CA LEU A 268 17.25 -7.13 7.19
C LEU A 268 17.51 -6.57 8.61
N MET A 269 16.98 -7.19 9.66
CA MET A 269 17.29 -6.80 11.04
C MET A 269 18.76 -6.99 11.37
N ARG A 270 19.35 -8.13 10.95
CA ARG A 270 20.81 -8.36 11.12
C ARG A 270 21.63 -7.32 10.36
N ARG A 271 21.23 -6.98 9.13
CA ARG A 271 21.86 -5.94 8.31
C ARG A 271 21.74 -4.55 8.93
N MET A 272 20.60 -4.24 9.53
CA MET A 272 20.38 -3.02 10.28
C MET A 272 21.24 -2.94 11.55
N GLY A 273 21.43 -4.08 12.22
CA GLY A 273 22.20 -4.22 13.45
C GLY A 273 21.53 -3.55 14.66
N ARG A 274 21.26 -2.24 14.59
CA ARG A 274 20.58 -1.46 15.62
C ARG A 274 19.66 -0.43 14.97
N GLY A 275 18.41 -0.32 15.44
CA GLY A 275 17.42 0.61 14.90
C GLY A 275 15.99 0.27 15.29
N LEU A 276 15.04 0.89 14.62
CA LEU A 276 13.61 0.68 14.86
C LEU A 276 13.00 -0.18 13.74
N LEU A 277 12.38 -1.31 14.09
CA LEU A 277 11.44 -2.02 13.23
C LEU A 277 10.05 -1.44 13.45
N VAL A 278 9.47 -0.84 12.42
CA VAL A 278 8.11 -0.27 12.45
C VAL A 278 7.13 -1.31 11.94
N THR A 279 6.13 -1.64 12.76
CA THR A 279 5.05 -2.58 12.44
C THR A 279 3.67 -1.93 12.44
N GLU A 280 3.60 -0.66 12.83
CA GLU A 280 2.40 0.17 12.74
C GLU A 280 2.77 1.64 12.57
N GLN A 281 2.11 2.33 11.65
CA GLN A 281 2.17 3.77 11.48
C GLN A 281 0.83 4.42 11.84
N LEU A 282 0.87 5.55 12.55
CA LEU A 282 -0.30 6.24 13.05
C LEU A 282 -0.38 7.66 12.47
N GLY A 283 -1.59 8.08 12.12
CA GLY A 283 -1.87 9.45 11.68
C GLY A 283 -1.54 9.74 10.21
N GLN A 284 -1.78 10.99 9.80
CA GLN A 284 -1.65 11.52 8.43
C GLN A 284 -0.48 12.51 8.39
N GLY A 285 0.73 12.02 8.39
CA GLY A 285 1.93 12.84 8.56
C GLY A 285 2.80 13.00 7.31
N VAL A 286 2.19 13.16 6.13
CA VAL A 286 2.93 13.43 4.88
C VAL A 286 2.53 14.77 4.30
N ASN A 287 3.48 15.68 4.16
CA ASN A 287 3.30 16.90 3.38
C ASN A 287 3.62 16.60 1.90
N ALA A 288 2.59 16.51 1.08
CA ALA A 288 2.74 16.16 -0.33
C ALA A 288 3.52 17.21 -1.15
N VAL A 289 3.60 18.47 -0.67
CA VAL A 289 4.29 19.57 -1.38
C VAL A 289 5.77 19.60 -1.07
N THR A 290 6.15 19.38 0.19
CA THR A 290 7.55 19.47 0.65
C THR A 290 8.25 18.12 0.73
N GLY A 291 7.47 17.04 0.83
CA GLY A 291 7.99 15.69 1.08
C GLY A 291 8.29 15.42 2.56
N ASP A 292 7.96 16.34 3.46
CA ASP A 292 8.15 16.10 4.88
C ASP A 292 7.24 14.98 5.36
N PHE A 293 7.85 14.07 6.11
CA PHE A 293 7.22 12.87 6.67
C PHE A 293 7.37 12.91 8.19
N SER A 294 6.25 12.79 8.90
CA SER A 294 6.25 12.70 10.36
C SER A 294 5.00 11.94 10.81
N ARG A 295 5.19 10.71 11.30
CA ARG A 295 4.08 9.85 11.74
C ARG A 295 4.36 9.28 13.12
N GLY A 296 3.32 9.10 13.91
CA GLY A 296 3.37 8.20 15.05
C GLY A 296 3.71 6.78 14.60
N ALA A 297 4.43 6.05 15.41
CA ALA A 297 4.79 4.67 15.11
C ALA A 297 4.83 3.81 16.39
N ALA A 298 4.61 2.51 16.15
CA ALA A 298 4.88 1.46 17.10
C ALA A 298 5.62 0.31 16.40
N GLY A 299 6.33 -0.48 17.18
CA GLY A 299 7.11 -1.59 16.64
C GLY A 299 8.10 -2.15 17.64
N PHE A 300 9.34 -2.37 17.21
CA PHE A 300 10.34 -3.04 18.04
C PHE A 300 11.70 -2.35 17.91
N TRP A 301 12.35 -2.16 19.06
CA TRP A 301 13.75 -1.82 19.07
C TRP A 301 14.58 -3.06 18.73
N VAL A 302 15.49 -2.91 17.79
CA VAL A 302 16.42 -3.95 17.35
C VAL A 302 17.80 -3.61 17.86
N GLU A 303 18.50 -4.58 18.45
CA GLU A 303 19.86 -4.47 18.93
C GLU A 303 20.63 -5.75 18.61
N GLY A 304 21.83 -5.63 18.05
CA GLY A 304 22.59 -6.78 17.59
C GLY A 304 21.91 -7.60 16.48
N GLY A 305 20.96 -6.98 15.74
CA GLY A 305 20.20 -7.65 14.68
C GLY A 305 19.02 -8.50 15.16
N GLU A 306 18.66 -8.41 16.44
CA GLU A 306 17.55 -9.13 17.06
C GLU A 306 16.60 -8.18 17.78
N ILE A 307 15.33 -8.56 17.92
CA ILE A 307 14.34 -7.78 18.65
C ILE A 307 14.70 -7.76 20.13
N ALA A 308 14.97 -6.57 20.67
CA ALA A 308 15.31 -6.37 22.06
C ALA A 308 14.06 -6.12 22.94
N HIS A 309 13.16 -5.24 22.51
CA HIS A 309 11.91 -4.96 23.21
C HIS A 309 10.92 -4.23 22.30
N PRO A 310 9.62 -4.31 22.58
CA PRO A 310 8.60 -3.52 21.87
C PRO A 310 8.68 -2.04 22.26
N VAL A 311 8.27 -1.18 21.31
CA VAL A 311 8.32 0.29 21.38
C VAL A 311 6.98 0.86 20.97
N GLU A 312 6.53 1.87 21.70
CA GLU A 312 5.33 2.63 21.38
C GLU A 312 5.53 4.14 21.62
N GLU A 313 4.53 4.94 21.24
CA GLU A 313 4.51 6.41 21.44
C GLU A 313 5.76 7.11 20.89
N VAL A 314 6.28 6.64 19.78
CA VAL A 314 7.37 7.33 19.06
C VAL A 314 6.85 8.01 17.81
N THR A 315 7.57 9.03 17.38
CA THR A 315 7.35 9.67 16.08
C THR A 315 8.54 9.37 15.18
N ILE A 316 8.29 8.86 14.00
CA ILE A 316 9.30 8.72 12.95
C ILE A 316 9.23 9.89 11.99
N ALA A 317 10.35 10.55 11.74
CA ALA A 317 10.39 11.74 10.92
C ALA A 317 11.57 11.76 9.93
N GLY A 318 11.34 12.39 8.78
CA GLY A 318 12.32 12.55 7.72
C GLY A 318 11.76 13.35 6.55
N ASN A 319 12.48 13.39 5.44
CA ASN A 319 11.98 13.90 4.18
C ASN A 319 11.96 12.75 3.15
N LEU A 320 10.82 12.53 2.50
CA LEU A 320 10.61 11.39 1.59
C LEU A 320 11.65 11.34 0.45
N ARG A 321 12.11 12.48 -0.06
CA ARG A 321 13.13 12.51 -1.11
C ARG A 321 14.48 11.97 -0.62
N GLU A 322 14.82 12.28 0.62
CA GLU A 322 16.04 11.76 1.26
C GLU A 322 15.86 10.30 1.64
N MET A 323 14.71 9.95 2.24
CA MET A 323 14.39 8.57 2.60
C MET A 323 14.43 7.62 1.40
N PHE A 324 13.89 8.01 0.24
CA PHE A 324 13.92 7.18 -0.97
C PHE A 324 15.35 6.95 -1.50
N ARG A 325 16.22 7.93 -1.39
CA ARG A 325 17.64 7.81 -1.76
C ARG A 325 18.43 6.96 -0.78
N ASP A 326 18.03 6.99 0.48
CA ASP A 326 18.67 6.27 1.58
C ASP A 326 18.07 4.88 1.85
N ILE A 327 17.32 4.32 0.89
CA ILE A 327 16.88 2.93 0.96
C ILE A 327 18.11 2.03 0.83
N VAL A 328 18.42 1.32 1.91
CA VAL A 328 19.58 0.41 2.03
C VAL A 328 19.29 -0.94 1.42
N ALA A 329 18.08 -1.45 1.64
CA ALA A 329 17.65 -2.76 1.13
C ALA A 329 16.12 -2.87 1.13
N ILE A 330 15.60 -3.76 0.28
CA ILE A 330 14.20 -4.17 0.21
C ILE A 330 14.15 -5.69 0.32
N GLY A 331 13.34 -6.20 1.21
CA GLY A 331 13.22 -7.61 1.56
C GLY A 331 12.47 -8.45 0.53
N ARG A 332 12.73 -9.76 0.55
CA ARG A 332 11.99 -10.75 -0.26
C ARG A 332 10.63 -11.15 0.35
N ASP A 333 10.32 -10.68 1.53
CA ASP A 333 9.07 -10.88 2.27
C ASP A 333 7.91 -10.02 1.71
N VAL A 334 7.68 -10.14 0.41
CA VAL A 334 6.76 -9.27 -0.35
C VAL A 334 5.32 -9.45 0.08
N ASP A 335 4.69 -8.37 0.58
CA ASP A 335 3.24 -8.31 0.77
C ASP A 335 2.51 -8.13 -0.57
N ARG A 336 1.58 -9.05 -0.89
CA ARG A 336 0.79 -9.05 -2.12
C ARG A 336 -0.71 -8.87 -1.89
N ARG A 337 -1.11 -8.59 -0.65
CA ARG A 337 -2.52 -8.40 -0.28
C ARG A 337 -3.11 -7.11 -0.86
N GLY A 338 -2.27 -6.13 -1.22
CA GLY A 338 -2.61 -4.86 -1.85
C GLY A 338 -2.29 -4.81 -3.35
N ALA A 339 -2.33 -3.61 -3.91
CA ALA A 339 -1.87 -3.32 -5.29
C ALA A 339 -0.38 -2.91 -5.34
N ARG A 340 0.25 -2.66 -4.23
CA ARG A 340 1.68 -2.33 -4.12
C ARG A 340 2.41 -3.51 -3.51
N HIS A 341 3.15 -4.23 -4.36
CA HIS A 341 3.88 -5.43 -3.99
C HIS A 341 5.29 -5.04 -3.61
N THR A 342 5.56 -4.91 -2.32
CA THR A 342 6.89 -4.59 -1.78
C THR A 342 7.21 -5.47 -0.58
N GLY A 343 8.47 -5.80 -0.40
CA GLY A 343 8.96 -6.35 0.85
C GLY A 343 9.22 -5.28 1.89
N SER A 344 9.68 -5.67 3.07
CA SER A 344 10.15 -4.75 4.10
C SER A 344 11.23 -3.82 3.57
N ILE A 345 11.19 -2.53 3.94
CA ILE A 345 12.13 -1.51 3.44
C ILE A 345 12.99 -1.01 4.60
N LEU A 346 14.31 -1.15 4.46
CA LEU A 346 15.29 -0.58 5.37
C LEU A 346 15.75 0.79 4.84
N VAL A 347 15.46 1.85 5.59
CA VAL A 347 15.97 3.22 5.39
C VAL A 347 17.16 3.42 6.32
N GLY A 348 18.26 3.95 5.79
CA GLY A 348 19.53 4.03 6.51
C GLY A 348 19.51 5.00 7.68
N ARG A 349 18.74 6.10 7.60
CA ARG A 349 18.65 7.10 8.67
C ARG A 349 17.32 7.85 8.69
N MET A 350 16.72 7.90 9.88
CA MET A 350 15.55 8.72 10.19
C MET A 350 15.66 9.23 11.63
N THR A 351 14.95 10.31 11.93
CA THR A 351 14.76 10.75 13.32
C THR A 351 13.61 9.96 13.94
N VAL A 352 13.89 9.30 15.05
CA VAL A 352 12.89 8.69 15.93
C VAL A 352 12.76 9.58 17.15
N GLY A 353 11.64 10.32 17.23
CA GLY A 353 11.30 11.19 18.35
C GLY A 353 10.59 10.35 19.43
N GLY A 354 11.13 10.38 20.64
CA GLY A 354 10.55 9.75 21.83
C GLY A 354 10.47 10.75 22.97
N ARG A 355 10.18 10.25 24.19
CA ARG A 355 10.16 11.06 25.42
C ARG A 355 11.53 11.20 26.04
#